data_7f7111107516e50617b8dc2e35bec736
#
_entry.id   7f7111107516e50617b8dc2e35bec736
#
_cell.length_a   1.000
_cell.length_b   1.000
_cell.length_c   1.000
_cell.angle_alpha   90.00
_cell.angle_beta   90.00
_cell.angle_gamma   90.00
#
_symmetry.space_group_name_H-M   'P 1'
#
loop_
_entity.id
_entity.type
_entity.pdbx_description
1 polymer ?
#
loop_
_entity_poly.entity_id
_entity_poly.type
_entity_poly.pdbx_seq_one_letter_code
_entity_poly.pdbx_strand_id
1 'polypeptide(L)'
;HKAKAVYVGGCTASYVEQDIAMASVRLLDAAGVDFSYLGEMENCCGTPMMVAGKWNVFKDVMKQNIAAVKAAGADTVITSCPACDMMWRKVYPQWAKKLGIEFGITTKHYSEVVAEKVKAGEFSFPKNGCAPCKVTWHDSCHIGRVSEIYEPPRELIKALPDVELVEMSHNREKAHCCGS
;
A
#
# COMPACT_ATOMS: atom_id res chain seq x y z
N HIS A 1 10.86 -17.47 -6.21
CA HIS A 1 9.42 -17.67 -6.38
C HIS A 1 8.86 -16.60 -7.31
N LYS A 2 8.07 -16.99 -8.30
CA LYS A 2 7.39 -16.07 -9.22
C LYS A 2 5.91 -16.04 -8.84
N ALA A 3 5.47 -14.95 -8.24
CA ALA A 3 4.07 -14.68 -7.97
C ALA A 3 3.51 -13.62 -8.93
N LYS A 4 2.20 -13.60 -9.13
CA LYS A 4 1.54 -12.55 -9.91
C LYS A 4 1.52 -11.20 -9.20
N ALA A 5 1.65 -11.20 -7.89
CA ALA A 5 1.75 -10.00 -7.08
C ALA A 5 3.17 -9.77 -6.57
N VAL A 6 3.55 -8.50 -6.50
CA VAL A 6 4.81 -8.03 -5.89
C VAL A 6 4.48 -7.10 -4.74
N TYR A 7 5.03 -7.36 -3.55
CA TYR A 7 5.00 -6.38 -2.47
C TYR A 7 6.11 -5.35 -2.66
N VAL A 8 5.73 -4.08 -2.63
CA VAL A 8 6.62 -2.92 -2.69
C VAL A 8 6.55 -2.19 -1.35
N GLY A 9 7.60 -2.33 -0.54
CA GLY A 9 7.70 -1.71 0.78
C GLY A 9 7.86 -0.20 0.72
N GLY A 10 8.59 0.28 -0.27
CA GLY A 10 8.97 1.68 -0.42
C GLY A 10 10.16 2.08 0.46
N CYS A 11 10.78 3.21 0.16
CA CYS A 11 12.03 3.61 0.79
C CYS A 11 11.94 3.82 2.32
N THR A 12 10.82 4.35 2.82
CA THR A 12 10.64 4.56 4.27
C THR A 12 10.61 3.24 5.02
N ALA A 13 9.79 2.28 4.58
CA ALA A 13 9.68 0.98 5.23
C ALA A 13 10.92 0.10 5.01
N SER A 14 11.70 0.34 3.94
CA SER A 14 12.93 -0.43 3.69
C SER A 14 14.14 0.08 4.49
N TYR A 15 14.25 1.40 4.72
CA TYR A 15 15.48 1.99 5.26
C TYR A 15 15.31 2.73 6.58
N VAL A 16 14.09 3.12 6.96
CA VAL A 16 13.83 3.93 8.16
C VAL A 16 12.97 3.16 9.16
N GLU A 17 11.79 2.72 8.73
CA GLU A 17 10.78 2.07 9.57
C GLU A 17 10.59 0.61 9.12
N GLN A 18 11.63 -0.19 9.26
CA GLN A 18 11.66 -1.59 8.77
C GLN A 18 10.55 -2.46 9.39
N ASP A 19 10.12 -2.15 10.59
CA ASP A 19 9.02 -2.84 11.27
C ASP A 19 7.71 -2.77 10.47
N ILE A 20 7.48 -1.69 9.72
CA ILE A 20 6.31 -1.55 8.85
C ILE A 20 6.36 -2.59 7.72
N ALA A 21 7.51 -2.74 7.06
CA ALA A 21 7.67 -3.73 5.98
C ALA A 21 7.53 -5.15 6.53
N MET A 22 8.19 -5.45 7.66
CA MET A 22 8.14 -6.76 8.30
C MET A 22 6.73 -7.12 8.77
N ALA A 23 6.00 -6.19 9.36
CA ALA A 23 4.62 -6.40 9.77
C ALA A 23 3.70 -6.64 8.57
N SER A 24 3.89 -5.87 7.49
CA SER A 24 3.11 -6.03 6.25
C SER A 24 3.34 -7.39 5.61
N VAL A 25 4.59 -7.84 5.51
CA VAL A 25 4.95 -9.15 4.97
C VAL A 25 4.33 -10.27 5.82
N ARG A 26 4.51 -10.21 7.15
CA ARG A 26 3.92 -11.20 8.07
C ARG A 26 2.39 -11.27 7.97
N LEU A 27 1.74 -10.12 7.80
CA LEU A 27 0.29 -10.06 7.66
C LEU A 27 -0.18 -10.66 6.33
N LEU A 28 0.49 -10.33 5.21
CA LEU A 28 0.18 -10.89 3.91
C LEU A 28 0.40 -12.42 3.88
N ASP A 29 1.51 -12.89 4.44
CA ASP A 29 1.81 -14.31 4.60
C ASP A 29 0.73 -15.03 5.43
N ALA A 30 0.39 -14.49 6.60
CA ALA A 30 -0.63 -15.04 7.48
C ALA A 30 -2.02 -15.09 6.80
N ALA A 31 -2.31 -14.12 5.94
CA ALA A 31 -3.54 -14.08 5.13
C ALA A 31 -3.49 -15.00 3.90
N GLY A 32 -2.41 -15.76 3.70
CA GLY A 32 -2.28 -16.68 2.57
C GLY A 32 -2.19 -15.98 1.21
N VAL A 33 -1.64 -14.77 1.17
CA VAL A 33 -1.45 -14.02 -0.07
C VAL A 33 -0.19 -14.52 -0.76
N ASP A 34 -0.30 -14.90 -2.04
CA ASP A 34 0.84 -15.27 -2.86
C ASP A 34 1.48 -14.01 -3.46
N PHE A 35 2.66 -13.64 -2.99
CA PHE A 35 3.41 -12.49 -3.46
C PHE A 35 4.92 -12.76 -3.49
N SER A 36 5.62 -11.96 -4.28
CA SER A 36 7.09 -11.90 -4.30
C SER A 36 7.58 -10.52 -3.86
N TYR A 37 8.88 -10.35 -3.73
CA TYR A 37 9.55 -9.12 -3.35
C TYR A 37 10.65 -8.79 -4.36
N LEU A 38 10.79 -7.53 -4.75
CA LEU A 38 11.76 -7.11 -5.76
C LEU A 38 13.21 -7.13 -5.27
N GLY A 39 13.44 -7.10 -3.94
CA GLY A 39 14.79 -7.07 -3.38
C GLY A 39 15.56 -5.84 -3.84
N GLU A 40 16.77 -6.04 -4.33
CA GLU A 40 17.66 -4.96 -4.80
C GLU A 40 17.14 -4.21 -6.04
N MET A 41 16.16 -4.76 -6.74
CA MET A 41 15.53 -4.08 -7.88
C MET A 41 14.46 -3.05 -7.46
N GLU A 42 14.10 -2.99 -6.17
CA GLU A 42 13.14 -2.02 -5.68
C GLU A 42 13.76 -0.64 -5.56
N ASN A 43 13.16 0.34 -6.23
CA ASN A 43 13.54 1.74 -6.12
C ASN A 43 12.45 2.55 -5.40
N CYS A 44 12.81 3.77 -4.97
CA CYS A 44 11.82 4.73 -4.47
C CYS A 44 10.68 4.92 -5.47
N CYS A 45 9.45 5.13 -5.00
CA CYS A 45 8.30 5.42 -5.87
C CYS A 45 8.39 6.77 -6.62
N GLY A 46 9.37 7.60 -6.31
CA GLY A 46 9.61 8.85 -6.98
C GLY A 46 8.78 10.05 -6.50
N THR A 47 7.96 9.89 -5.47
CA THR A 47 7.20 11.01 -4.87
C THR A 47 8.10 12.21 -4.52
N PRO A 48 9.24 12.06 -3.82
CA PRO A 48 10.10 13.19 -3.49
C PRO A 48 10.64 13.91 -4.73
N MET A 49 11.00 13.16 -5.77
CA MET A 49 11.50 13.73 -7.03
C MET A 49 10.40 14.53 -7.75
N MET A 50 9.18 14.00 -7.76
CA MET A 50 8.02 14.66 -8.36
C MET A 50 7.70 15.98 -7.62
N VAL A 51 7.64 15.95 -6.29
CA VAL A 51 7.34 17.12 -5.46
C VAL A 51 8.44 18.18 -5.59
N ALA A 52 9.70 17.77 -5.69
CA ALA A 52 10.84 18.67 -5.90
C ALA A 52 10.96 19.18 -7.35
N GLY A 53 10.02 18.85 -8.25
CA GLY A 53 10.06 19.27 -9.66
C GLY A 53 11.15 18.59 -10.50
N LYS A 54 11.76 17.51 -9.99
CA LYS A 54 12.79 16.74 -10.71
C LYS A 54 12.20 15.74 -11.69
N TRP A 55 11.44 16.25 -12.65
CA TRP A 55 10.59 15.46 -13.57
C TRP A 55 11.35 14.42 -14.40
N ASN A 56 12.58 14.69 -14.80
CA ASN A 56 13.35 13.71 -15.57
C ASN A 56 13.75 12.53 -14.69
N VAL A 57 14.26 12.80 -13.48
CA VAL A 57 14.61 11.76 -12.51
C VAL A 57 13.37 10.93 -12.13
N PHE A 58 12.25 11.59 -11.88
CA PHE A 58 10.98 10.91 -11.62
C PHE A 58 10.59 9.95 -12.76
N LYS A 59 10.64 10.41 -14.01
CA LYS A 59 10.29 9.60 -15.19
C LYS A 59 11.19 8.37 -15.32
N ASP A 60 12.48 8.52 -15.05
CA ASP A 60 13.44 7.42 -15.16
C ASP A 60 13.23 6.40 -14.05
N VAL A 61 13.02 6.83 -12.81
CA VAL A 61 12.66 5.95 -11.68
C VAL A 61 11.35 5.21 -11.95
N MET A 62 10.33 5.89 -12.45
CA MET A 62 9.05 5.28 -12.81
C MET A 62 9.24 4.16 -13.85
N LYS A 63 10.02 4.42 -14.92
CA LYS A 63 10.30 3.42 -15.96
C LYS A 63 11.02 2.19 -15.40
N GLN A 64 12.03 2.41 -14.56
CA GLN A 64 12.77 1.34 -13.89
C GLN A 64 11.86 0.50 -13.02
N ASN A 65 11.01 1.12 -12.21
CA ASN A 65 10.05 0.43 -11.34
C ASN A 65 9.05 -0.42 -12.15
N ILE A 66 8.47 0.15 -13.21
CA ILE A 66 7.56 -0.60 -14.10
C ILE A 66 8.28 -1.80 -14.74
N ALA A 67 9.51 -1.58 -15.21
CA ALA A 67 10.31 -2.66 -15.81
C ALA A 67 10.65 -3.75 -14.80
N ALA A 68 10.99 -3.40 -13.55
CA ALA A 68 11.30 -4.36 -12.49
C ALA A 68 10.10 -5.26 -12.15
N VAL A 69 8.90 -4.68 -12.01
CA VAL A 69 7.67 -5.44 -11.76
C VAL A 69 7.36 -6.39 -12.93
N LYS A 70 7.46 -5.90 -14.17
CA LYS A 70 7.26 -6.74 -15.37
C LYS A 70 8.30 -7.85 -15.50
N ALA A 71 9.58 -7.57 -15.19
CA ALA A 71 10.65 -8.56 -15.21
C ALA A 71 10.46 -9.65 -14.15
N ALA A 72 9.85 -9.31 -13.01
CA ALA A 72 9.46 -10.30 -12.00
C ALA A 72 8.28 -11.19 -12.46
N GLY A 73 7.63 -10.87 -13.57
CA GLY A 73 6.47 -11.58 -14.12
C GLY A 73 5.17 -11.25 -13.38
N ALA A 74 5.15 -10.15 -12.63
CA ALA A 74 3.99 -9.70 -11.88
C ALA A 74 3.14 -8.69 -12.69
N ASP A 75 1.85 -8.70 -12.43
CA ASP A 75 0.86 -7.76 -12.95
C ASP A 75 0.16 -6.95 -11.84
N THR A 76 0.50 -7.25 -10.59
CA THR A 76 -0.09 -6.63 -9.42
C THR A 76 0.98 -6.13 -8.46
N VAL A 77 0.85 -4.90 -8.00
CA VAL A 77 1.69 -4.29 -6.95
C VAL A 77 0.87 -4.14 -5.69
N ILE A 78 1.39 -4.67 -4.58
CA ILE A 78 0.84 -4.49 -3.23
C ILE A 78 1.73 -3.50 -2.49
N THR A 79 1.13 -2.46 -1.91
CA THR A 79 1.86 -1.41 -1.17
C THR A 79 1.38 -1.32 0.27
N SER A 80 2.25 -0.85 1.17
CA SER A 80 1.90 -0.47 2.54
C SER A 80 2.02 1.05 2.79
N CYS A 81 2.68 1.76 1.90
CA CYS A 81 2.90 3.19 2.00
C CYS A 81 1.83 3.97 1.21
N PRO A 82 1.11 4.93 1.85
CA PRO A 82 0.10 5.76 1.19
C PRO A 82 0.62 6.51 -0.05
N ALA A 83 1.83 7.07 0.03
CA ALA A 83 2.44 7.79 -1.09
C ALA A 83 2.81 6.84 -2.24
N CYS A 84 3.31 5.65 -1.93
CA CYS A 84 3.60 4.63 -2.94
C CYS A 84 2.31 4.17 -3.63
N ASP A 85 1.23 3.93 -2.87
CA ASP A 85 -0.07 3.57 -3.45
C ASP A 85 -0.56 4.64 -4.44
N MET A 86 -0.56 5.90 -4.04
CA MET A 86 -0.92 7.02 -4.90
C MET A 86 -0.08 7.03 -6.19
N MET A 87 1.23 6.85 -6.10
CA MET A 87 2.12 6.85 -7.25
C MET A 87 1.80 5.71 -8.22
N TRP A 88 1.70 4.49 -7.74
CA TRP A 88 1.41 3.32 -8.55
C TRP A 88 -0.02 3.31 -9.11
N ARG A 89 -1.00 3.75 -8.32
CA ARG A 89 -2.44 3.71 -8.67
C ARG A 89 -2.87 4.85 -9.59
N LYS A 90 -2.38 6.07 -9.37
CA LYS A 90 -2.86 7.27 -10.07
C LYS A 90 -1.80 7.91 -10.96
N VAL A 91 -0.59 8.11 -10.45
CA VAL A 91 0.44 8.91 -11.13
C VAL A 91 1.12 8.13 -12.26
N TYR A 92 1.58 6.93 -11.99
CA TYR A 92 2.28 6.10 -12.97
C TYR A 92 1.43 5.80 -14.22
N PRO A 93 0.15 5.39 -14.11
CA PRO A 93 -0.68 5.17 -15.29
C PRO A 93 -0.82 6.41 -16.18
N GLN A 94 -0.99 7.60 -15.56
CA GLN A 94 -1.12 8.85 -16.30
C GLN A 94 0.17 9.21 -17.07
N TRP A 95 1.33 9.06 -16.42
CA TRP A 95 2.61 9.34 -17.05
C TRP A 95 3.02 8.28 -18.06
N ALA A 96 2.74 7.01 -17.79
CA ALA A 96 2.96 5.93 -18.74
C ALA A 96 2.18 6.19 -20.04
N LYS A 97 0.90 6.56 -19.93
CA LYS A 97 0.08 6.96 -21.09
C LYS A 97 0.70 8.12 -21.88
N LYS A 98 1.17 9.18 -21.19
CA LYS A 98 1.83 10.34 -21.83
C LYS A 98 3.12 9.97 -22.54
N LEU A 99 3.82 8.95 -22.06
CA LEU A 99 5.11 8.51 -22.60
C LEU A 99 4.99 7.32 -23.58
N GLY A 100 3.77 6.86 -23.86
CA GLY A 100 3.54 5.69 -24.73
C GLY A 100 4.04 4.37 -24.14
N ILE A 101 4.11 4.28 -22.80
CA ILE A 101 4.54 3.07 -22.08
C ILE A 101 3.30 2.28 -21.71
N GLU A 102 3.29 0.99 -22.05
CA GLU A 102 2.27 0.07 -21.57
C GLU A 102 2.45 -0.15 -20.07
N PHE A 103 1.44 0.24 -19.28
CA PHE A 103 1.49 0.11 -17.82
C PHE A 103 1.08 -1.30 -17.37
N GLY A 104 -0.18 -1.67 -17.59
CA GLY A 104 -0.71 -3.03 -17.38
C GLY A 104 -0.56 -3.58 -15.96
N ILE A 105 -0.37 -2.72 -14.95
CA ILE A 105 -0.15 -3.11 -13.55
C ILE A 105 -1.33 -2.65 -12.70
N THR A 106 -1.91 -3.58 -11.94
CA THR A 106 -2.93 -3.30 -10.93
C THR A 106 -2.25 -2.91 -9.61
N THR A 107 -2.78 -1.93 -8.91
CA THR A 107 -2.26 -1.52 -7.59
C THR A 107 -3.29 -1.82 -6.52
N LYS A 108 -2.87 -2.47 -5.44
CA LYS A 108 -3.66 -2.70 -4.23
C LYS A 108 -2.88 -2.25 -3.01
N HIS A 109 -3.55 -1.57 -2.09
CA HIS A 109 -3.01 -1.35 -0.75
C HIS A 109 -3.16 -2.64 0.06
N TYR A 110 -2.22 -2.98 0.95
CA TYR A 110 -2.27 -4.22 1.73
C TYR A 110 -3.61 -4.39 2.49
N SER A 111 -4.19 -3.27 2.93
CA SER A 111 -5.47 -3.31 3.63
C SER A 111 -6.63 -3.79 2.75
N GLU A 112 -6.62 -3.50 1.45
CA GLU A 112 -7.62 -4.01 0.51
C GLU A 112 -7.47 -5.53 0.37
N VAL A 113 -6.23 -5.99 0.16
CA VAL A 113 -5.94 -7.42 -0.03
C VAL A 113 -6.34 -8.25 1.19
N VAL A 114 -5.95 -7.80 2.39
CA VAL A 114 -6.27 -8.55 3.61
C VAL A 114 -7.75 -8.43 3.98
N ALA A 115 -8.39 -7.28 3.75
CA ALA A 115 -9.84 -7.14 3.97
C ALA A 115 -10.66 -8.04 3.03
N GLU A 116 -10.23 -8.22 1.78
CA GLU A 116 -10.83 -9.20 0.87
C GLU A 116 -10.76 -10.62 1.45
N LYS A 117 -9.61 -11.03 2.01
CA LYS A 117 -9.43 -12.33 2.66
C LYS A 117 -10.30 -12.51 3.91
N VAL A 118 -10.40 -11.48 4.73
CA VAL A 118 -11.28 -11.48 5.92
C VAL A 118 -12.74 -11.63 5.51
N LYS A 119 -13.21 -10.87 4.52
CA LYS A 119 -14.59 -10.96 4.01
C LYS A 119 -14.92 -12.31 3.40
N ALA A 120 -13.96 -12.92 2.72
CA ALA A 120 -14.13 -14.26 2.15
C ALA A 120 -14.11 -15.37 3.21
N GLY A 121 -13.81 -15.06 4.47
CA GLY A 121 -13.63 -16.05 5.54
C GLY A 121 -12.35 -16.88 5.40
N GLU A 122 -11.43 -16.45 4.54
CA GLU A 122 -10.15 -17.13 4.29
C GLU A 122 -9.08 -16.76 5.31
N PHE A 123 -9.27 -15.65 6.03
CA PHE A 123 -8.37 -15.18 7.08
C PHE A 123 -9.17 -14.60 8.25
N SER A 124 -8.69 -14.87 9.47
CA SER A 124 -9.18 -14.23 10.70
C SER A 124 -8.02 -13.94 11.63
N PHE A 125 -8.08 -12.81 12.34
CA PHE A 125 -7.06 -12.47 13.31
C PHE A 125 -7.15 -13.38 14.53
N PRO A 126 -6.02 -13.96 15.01
CA PRO A 126 -6.01 -14.77 16.22
C PRO A 126 -6.24 -13.89 17.46
N LYS A 127 -6.86 -14.48 18.50
CA LYS A 127 -6.90 -13.83 19.81
C LYS A 127 -5.47 -13.75 20.37
N ASN A 128 -5.04 -12.57 20.71
CA ASN A 128 -3.68 -12.32 21.20
C ASN A 128 -3.59 -12.15 22.74
N GLY A 129 -4.72 -12.24 23.45
CA GLY A 129 -4.79 -12.08 24.91
C GLY A 129 -4.59 -10.64 25.39
N CYS A 130 -4.59 -9.66 24.51
CA CYS A 130 -4.55 -8.25 24.89
C CYS A 130 -5.86 -7.82 25.58
N ALA A 131 -5.77 -6.85 26.52
CA ALA A 131 -6.94 -6.27 27.12
C ALA A 131 -7.77 -5.52 26.07
N PRO A 132 -9.11 -5.50 26.19
CA PRO A 132 -9.97 -4.73 25.30
C PRO A 132 -9.53 -3.26 25.20
N CYS A 133 -9.47 -2.73 23.99
CA CYS A 133 -9.05 -1.35 23.76
C CYS A 133 -9.90 -0.63 22.71
N LYS A 134 -9.93 0.70 22.83
CA LYS A 134 -10.53 1.57 21.82
C LYS A 134 -9.43 2.17 20.96
N VAL A 135 -9.65 2.14 19.64
CA VAL A 135 -8.73 2.73 18.66
C VAL A 135 -9.48 3.65 17.73
N THR A 136 -8.78 4.58 17.14
CA THR A 136 -9.31 5.43 16.07
C THR A 136 -8.44 5.29 14.83
N TRP A 137 -9.01 5.60 13.67
CA TRP A 137 -8.31 5.59 12.39
C TRP A 137 -8.25 7.00 11.80
N HIS A 138 -7.05 7.44 11.42
CA HIS A 138 -6.85 8.67 10.68
C HIS A 138 -6.75 8.39 9.18
N ASP A 139 -7.68 8.92 8.39
CA ASP A 139 -7.68 8.81 6.94
C ASP A 139 -6.61 9.73 6.35
N SER A 140 -5.45 9.18 6.04
CA SER A 140 -4.39 9.96 5.40
C SER A 140 -4.84 10.44 4.02
N CYS A 141 -4.38 11.63 3.61
CA CYS A 141 -4.82 12.24 2.35
C CYS A 141 -4.49 11.40 1.12
N HIS A 142 -3.37 10.68 1.11
CA HIS A 142 -2.97 9.86 -0.03
C HIS A 142 -3.81 8.59 -0.16
N ILE A 143 -4.09 7.88 0.94
CA ILE A 143 -4.94 6.68 0.92
C ILE A 143 -6.42 7.06 0.78
N GLY A 144 -6.90 8.02 1.55
CA GLY A 144 -8.30 8.43 1.53
C GLY A 144 -8.63 9.22 0.26
N ARG A 145 -8.28 10.52 0.22
CA ARG A 145 -8.74 11.42 -0.85
C ARG A 145 -8.21 11.07 -2.24
N VAL A 146 -6.98 10.60 -2.35
CA VAL A 146 -6.38 10.32 -3.66
C VAL A 146 -6.69 8.91 -4.13
N SER A 147 -6.52 7.91 -3.27
CA SER A 147 -6.74 6.51 -3.63
C SER A 147 -8.16 6.01 -3.34
N GLU A 148 -8.98 6.79 -2.61
CA GLU A 148 -10.38 6.48 -2.25
C GLU A 148 -10.53 5.20 -1.40
N ILE A 149 -9.49 4.87 -0.63
CA ILE A 149 -9.43 3.69 0.24
C ILE A 149 -9.80 4.13 1.67
N TYR A 150 -11.07 4.01 2.03
CA TYR A 150 -11.60 4.40 3.34
C TYR A 150 -12.02 3.20 4.20
N GLU A 151 -12.72 2.24 3.61
CA GLU A 151 -13.32 1.15 4.36
C GLU A 151 -12.36 -0.02 4.66
N PRO A 152 -11.48 -0.46 3.75
CA PRO A 152 -10.61 -1.60 4.02
C PRO A 152 -9.79 -1.50 5.33
N PRO A 153 -9.15 -0.38 5.68
CA PRO A 153 -8.47 -0.26 6.97
C PRO A 153 -9.42 -0.41 8.18
N ARG A 154 -10.64 0.12 8.07
CA ARG A 154 -11.67 0.01 9.11
C ARG A 154 -12.15 -1.42 9.30
N GLU A 155 -12.31 -2.14 8.21
CA GLU A 155 -12.70 -3.54 8.22
C GLU A 155 -11.66 -4.41 8.92
N LEU A 156 -10.38 -4.14 8.69
CA LEU A 156 -9.30 -4.82 9.40
C LEU A 156 -9.32 -4.52 10.90
N ILE A 157 -9.48 -3.24 11.28
CA ILE A 157 -9.56 -2.86 12.69
C ILE A 157 -10.76 -3.53 13.38
N LYS A 158 -11.93 -3.55 12.73
CA LYS A 158 -13.14 -4.20 13.26
C LYS A 158 -13.02 -5.72 13.33
N ALA A 159 -12.16 -6.32 12.53
CA ALA A 159 -11.91 -7.76 12.55
C ALA A 159 -10.91 -8.18 13.65
N LEU A 160 -10.20 -7.22 14.28
CA LEU A 160 -9.29 -7.50 15.38
C LEU A 160 -10.09 -7.88 16.64
N PRO A 161 -9.73 -9.00 17.31
CA PRO A 161 -10.37 -9.38 18.58
C PRO A 161 -10.13 -8.30 19.66
N ASP A 162 -11.16 -8.04 20.45
CA ASP A 162 -11.11 -7.14 21.60
C ASP A 162 -10.73 -5.67 21.27
N VAL A 163 -10.93 -5.25 20.02
CA VAL A 163 -10.69 -3.87 19.54
C VAL A 163 -12.00 -3.23 19.12
N GLU A 164 -12.31 -2.06 19.67
CA GLU A 164 -13.44 -1.21 19.30
C GLU A 164 -12.93 -0.03 18.45
N LEU A 165 -13.42 0.09 17.22
CA LEU A 165 -13.13 1.26 16.37
C LEU A 165 -14.04 2.42 16.77
N VAL A 166 -13.46 3.53 17.22
CA VAL A 166 -14.16 4.79 17.49
C VAL A 166 -13.78 5.81 16.41
N GLU A 167 -14.74 6.25 15.63
CA GLU A 167 -14.50 7.21 14.55
C GLU A 167 -14.21 8.61 15.08
N MET A 168 -13.26 9.29 14.45
CA MET A 168 -13.08 10.73 14.65
C MET A 168 -14.24 11.52 14.04
N SER A 169 -14.54 12.72 14.59
CA SER A 169 -15.58 13.60 14.06
C SER A 169 -15.32 14.03 12.61
N HIS A 170 -14.05 14.18 12.24
CA HIS A 170 -13.60 14.45 10.88
C HIS A 170 -12.86 13.21 10.35
N ASN A 171 -13.58 12.40 9.59
CA ASN A 171 -13.09 11.18 9.00
C ASN A 171 -13.41 11.13 7.50
N ARG A 172 -12.88 10.15 6.79
CA ARG A 172 -13.00 9.95 5.35
C ARG A 172 -12.59 11.21 4.57
N GLU A 173 -13.47 11.72 3.69
CA GLU A 173 -13.21 12.92 2.88
C GLU A 173 -13.01 14.18 3.72
N LYS A 174 -13.58 14.20 4.92
CA LYS A 174 -13.49 15.33 5.86
C LYS A 174 -12.27 15.27 6.78
N ALA A 175 -11.46 14.22 6.71
CA ALA A 175 -10.26 14.07 7.53
C ALA A 175 -9.30 15.25 7.32
N HIS A 176 -8.73 15.75 8.40
CA HIS A 176 -7.73 16.81 8.33
C HIS A 176 -6.39 16.23 7.86
N CYS A 177 -5.60 17.06 7.18
CA CYS A 177 -4.23 16.68 6.81
C CYS A 177 -3.36 16.55 8.08
N CYS A 178 -2.45 15.57 8.11
CA CYS A 178 -1.49 15.41 9.21
C CYS A 178 -0.45 16.54 9.27
N GLY A 179 -0.32 17.34 8.20
CA GLY A 179 0.63 18.45 8.13
C GLY A 179 2.02 18.06 7.60
N SER A 180 2.21 16.82 7.20
CA SER A 180 3.48 16.29 6.66
C SER A 180 3.62 16.54 5.15
#